data_47b4df1167ae5dbf95905c1a281b094c
#
_entry.id   47b4df1167ae5dbf95905c1a281b094c
#
_cell.length_a   1.000
_cell.length_b   1.000
_cell.length_c   1.000
_cell.angle_alpha   90.00
_cell.angle_beta   90.00
_cell.angle_gamma   90.00
#
_symmetry.space_group_name_H-M   'P 1'
#
loop_
_entity.id
_entity.type
_entity.pdbx_description
1 polymer ?
#
loop_
_entity_poly.entity_id
_entity_poly.type
_entity_poly.pdbx_seq_one_letter_code
_entity_poly.pdbx_strand_id
1 'polypeptide(L)'
;MIRLARLGMIALVGSAAAAFGADTGRIPVDQLAKAARTDSISIPTPGELFAALAKPGKINWAGQYRPPIPVTYRNRAQIALNLGGLIADGFIAVQAKDGQQVKNIGSDIIKLAKALGVSEKLLSRGNSINEFAENNEWDTLQEELEATQNEVKSSMQSHADQDLVILVTLGGWIRGTQVVTSAILQNYDETSAKVLRQPALVHFMQSKINEISPELRNDPLVKNVNEELTKIEKLVSFPPGNVPNADEVRKVNEAVGKMMEQIENKEAPK
;
A
#
# COMPACT_ATOMS: atom_id res chain seq x y z
N MET A 1 -69.95 6.11 33.66
CA MET A 1 -69.43 7.43 34.03
C MET A 1 -67.93 7.48 33.70
N ILE A 2 -67.55 8.53 32.98
CA ILE A 2 -66.26 9.16 32.80
C ILE A 2 -65.23 8.42 31.86
N ARG A 3 -65.16 9.06 30.70
CA ARG A 3 -64.12 8.96 29.68
C ARG A 3 -62.75 9.41 30.22
N LEU A 4 -61.70 8.83 29.70
CA LEU A 4 -60.48 9.58 29.41
C LEU A 4 -59.72 8.92 28.26
N ALA A 5 -59.70 9.65 27.16
CA ALA A 5 -58.89 9.37 25.97
C ALA A 5 -57.39 9.67 26.26
N ARG A 6 -56.50 8.84 25.84
CA ARG A 6 -55.09 9.20 25.66
C ARG A 6 -54.67 8.90 24.24
N LEU A 7 -54.41 9.96 23.51
CA LEU A 7 -53.67 9.94 22.24
C LEU A 7 -52.31 9.32 22.44
N GLY A 8 -52.03 8.25 21.74
CA GLY A 8 -50.70 7.72 21.56
C GLY A 8 -50.10 8.25 20.26
N MET A 9 -49.07 9.03 20.38
CA MET A 9 -48.27 9.57 19.27
C MET A 9 -47.49 8.43 18.64
N ILE A 10 -47.82 8.06 17.40
CA ILE A 10 -47.07 7.09 16.59
C ILE A 10 -45.84 7.84 16.06
N ALA A 11 -44.68 7.58 16.66
CA ALA A 11 -43.38 7.98 16.09
C ALA A 11 -43.06 7.06 14.91
N LEU A 12 -43.18 7.59 13.69
CA LEU A 12 -42.65 6.96 12.48
C LEU A 12 -41.10 6.99 12.57
N VAL A 13 -40.52 5.87 12.96
CA VAL A 13 -39.08 5.64 12.75
C VAL A 13 -38.94 5.25 11.29
N GLY A 14 -38.61 6.25 10.48
CA GLY A 14 -38.20 6.02 9.10
C GLY A 14 -36.89 5.27 9.09
N SER A 15 -36.94 3.98 8.77
CA SER A 15 -35.71 3.20 8.41
C SER A 15 -35.18 3.72 7.09
N ALA A 16 -34.20 4.60 7.16
CA ALA A 16 -33.33 4.85 6.03
C ALA A 16 -32.47 3.59 5.82
N ALA A 17 -32.98 2.65 5.02
CA ALA A 17 -32.15 1.61 4.42
C ALA A 17 -31.20 2.33 3.49
N ALA A 18 -30.00 2.63 3.98
CA ALA A 18 -28.88 2.96 3.12
C ALA A 18 -28.63 1.73 2.25
N ALA A 19 -29.02 1.81 0.99
CA ALA A 19 -28.58 0.89 -0.04
C ALA A 19 -27.06 1.04 -0.14
N PHE A 20 -26.32 0.15 0.52
CA PHE A 20 -24.93 -0.12 0.16
C PHE A 20 -24.98 -0.80 -1.20
N GLY A 21 -24.95 0.00 -2.26
CA GLY A 21 -24.57 -0.47 -3.56
C GLY A 21 -23.15 -1.04 -3.42
N ALA A 22 -22.97 -2.27 -3.88
CA ALA A 22 -21.67 -2.89 -4.05
C ALA A 22 -20.88 -2.06 -5.07
N ASP A 23 -20.23 -0.99 -4.60
CA ASP A 23 -19.28 -0.23 -5.37
C ASP A 23 -17.96 -0.97 -5.27
N THR A 24 -17.59 -1.59 -6.37
CA THR A 24 -16.33 -2.29 -6.58
C THR A 24 -15.19 -1.36 -6.19
N GLY A 25 -14.56 -1.59 -5.04
CA GLY A 25 -13.38 -0.99 -4.39
C GLY A 25 -12.44 -0.04 -5.15
N ARG A 26 -12.97 0.80 -6.02
CA ARG A 26 -12.24 1.84 -6.72
C ARG A 26 -12.30 3.11 -5.87
N ILE A 27 -11.21 3.43 -5.20
CA ILE A 27 -11.07 4.76 -4.63
C ILE A 27 -10.90 5.73 -5.81
N PRO A 28 -11.86 6.65 -6.04
CA PRO A 28 -11.71 7.64 -7.09
C PRO A 28 -10.46 8.49 -6.83
N VAL A 29 -9.73 8.86 -7.91
CA VAL A 29 -8.50 9.67 -7.82
C VAL A 29 -8.72 10.99 -7.06
N ASP A 30 -9.96 11.54 -7.12
CA ASP A 30 -10.38 12.71 -6.37
C ASP A 30 -10.51 12.43 -4.85
N GLN A 31 -10.79 11.21 -4.41
CA GLN A 31 -10.78 10.84 -3.00
C GLN A 31 -9.37 10.69 -2.45
N LEU A 32 -8.41 10.15 -3.22
CA LEU A 32 -6.98 10.19 -2.87
C LEU A 32 -6.48 11.64 -2.77
N ALA A 33 -6.88 12.50 -3.69
CA ALA A 33 -6.57 13.93 -3.65
C ALA A 33 -7.29 14.68 -2.51
N LYS A 34 -8.46 14.21 -2.09
CA LYS A 34 -9.23 14.76 -0.95
C LYS A 34 -8.68 14.29 0.39
N ALA A 35 -8.28 13.02 0.50
CA ALA A 35 -7.59 12.49 1.69
C ALA A 35 -6.29 13.25 1.98
N ALA A 36 -5.59 13.70 0.93
CA ALA A 36 -4.40 14.55 1.07
C ALA A 36 -4.68 15.98 1.60
N ARG A 37 -5.94 16.36 1.81
CA ARG A 37 -6.34 17.71 2.28
C ARG A 37 -7.01 17.73 3.66
N THR A 38 -7.17 16.59 4.31
CA THR A 38 -7.78 16.49 5.64
C THR A 38 -6.75 16.02 6.66
N ASP A 39 -6.95 16.33 7.95
CA ASP A 39 -6.08 15.91 9.05
C ASP A 39 -5.99 14.37 9.22
N SER A 40 -6.68 13.60 8.37
CA SER A 40 -6.69 12.15 8.33
C SER A 40 -6.06 11.60 7.04
N ILE A 41 -4.82 12.00 6.74
CA ILE A 41 -4.06 11.41 5.63
C ILE A 41 -3.74 9.95 5.99
N SER A 42 -4.17 9.00 5.15
CA SER A 42 -3.73 7.62 5.21
C SER A 42 -2.77 7.31 4.07
N ILE A 43 -1.73 6.52 4.34
CA ILE A 43 -0.86 6.03 3.28
C ILE A 43 -1.61 4.93 2.52
N PRO A 44 -1.84 5.08 1.21
CA PRO A 44 -2.57 4.08 0.43
C PRO A 44 -1.81 2.76 0.39
N THR A 45 -2.56 1.67 0.42
CA THR A 45 -2.01 0.34 0.19
C THR A 45 -1.58 0.18 -1.28
N PRO A 46 -0.70 -0.77 -1.61
CA PRO A 46 -0.38 -1.08 -3.01
C PRO A 46 -1.63 -1.43 -3.84
N GLY A 47 -2.59 -2.16 -3.26
CA GLY A 47 -3.86 -2.48 -3.92
C GLY A 47 -4.66 -1.23 -4.27
N GLU A 48 -4.78 -0.27 -3.36
CA GLU A 48 -5.44 1.02 -3.60
C GLU A 48 -4.73 1.84 -4.68
N LEU A 49 -3.37 1.85 -4.67
CA LEU A 49 -2.60 2.52 -5.71
C LEU A 49 -2.86 1.91 -7.11
N PHE A 50 -2.92 0.59 -7.20
CA PHE A 50 -3.18 -0.10 -8.47
C PHE A 50 -4.63 0.10 -8.95
N ALA A 51 -5.58 0.12 -8.02
CA ALA A 51 -6.99 0.42 -8.32
C ALA A 51 -7.19 1.86 -8.84
N ALA A 52 -6.34 2.80 -8.45
CA ALA A 52 -6.40 4.19 -8.90
C ALA A 52 -5.97 4.40 -10.37
N LEU A 53 -5.36 3.39 -11.02
CA LEU A 53 -4.97 3.48 -12.43
C LEU A 53 -6.22 3.45 -13.32
N ALA A 54 -6.31 4.40 -14.25
CA ALA A 54 -7.52 4.62 -15.06
C ALA A 54 -7.90 3.47 -15.99
N LYS A 55 -6.93 2.60 -16.33
CA LYS A 55 -7.12 1.50 -17.29
C LYS A 55 -6.42 0.22 -16.83
N PRO A 56 -6.86 -0.39 -15.72
CA PRO A 56 -6.18 -1.56 -15.16
C PRO A 56 -6.02 -2.73 -16.14
N GLY A 57 -7.00 -2.97 -17.01
CA GLY A 57 -6.99 -4.06 -17.98
C GLY A 57 -5.99 -3.90 -19.15
N LYS A 58 -5.30 -2.74 -19.24
CA LYS A 58 -4.26 -2.48 -20.25
C LYS A 58 -2.84 -2.60 -19.70
N ILE A 59 -2.69 -2.88 -18.40
CA ILE A 59 -1.39 -2.97 -17.74
C ILE A 59 -0.84 -4.37 -17.92
N ASN A 60 0.41 -4.46 -18.39
CA ASN A 60 1.15 -5.72 -18.35
C ASN A 60 1.68 -5.95 -16.93
N TRP A 61 0.84 -6.59 -16.09
CA TRP A 61 1.18 -6.86 -14.69
C TRP A 61 2.35 -7.82 -14.55
N ALA A 62 2.42 -8.87 -15.36
CA ALA A 62 3.56 -9.79 -15.37
C ALA A 62 4.87 -9.08 -15.75
N GLY A 63 4.81 -8.04 -16.58
CA GLY A 63 5.94 -7.18 -16.91
C GLY A 63 6.42 -6.28 -15.76
N GLN A 64 5.71 -6.25 -14.63
CA GLN A 64 6.10 -5.52 -13.42
C GLN A 64 6.86 -6.40 -12.42
N TYR A 65 7.01 -7.68 -12.69
CA TYR A 65 7.80 -8.56 -11.83
C TYR A 65 9.26 -8.12 -11.80
N ARG A 66 9.87 -8.26 -10.63
CA ARG A 66 11.32 -8.10 -10.42
C ARG A 66 11.95 -9.45 -10.10
N PRO A 67 13.27 -9.60 -10.21
CA PRO A 67 13.96 -10.77 -9.72
C PRO A 67 13.67 -11.03 -8.23
N PRO A 68 13.73 -12.29 -7.77
CA PRO A 68 13.58 -12.61 -6.35
C PRO A 68 14.61 -11.85 -5.51
N ILE A 69 14.13 -11.23 -4.42
CA ILE A 69 14.99 -10.51 -3.49
C ILE A 69 15.49 -11.44 -2.37
N PRO A 70 16.60 -11.10 -1.68
CA PRO A 70 16.99 -11.81 -0.48
C PRO A 70 15.89 -11.72 0.60
N VAL A 71 15.72 -12.79 1.36
CA VAL A 71 14.78 -12.85 2.50
C VAL A 71 15.49 -13.06 3.85
N THR A 72 16.80 -12.87 3.88
CA THR A 72 17.65 -13.03 5.07
C THR A 72 18.43 -11.75 5.34
N TYR A 73 17.75 -10.77 5.89
CA TYR A 73 18.37 -9.52 6.36
C TYR A 73 18.61 -9.59 7.87
N ARG A 74 19.56 -8.80 8.38
CA ARG A 74 19.81 -8.65 9.83
C ARG A 74 19.22 -7.38 10.40
N ASN A 75 19.06 -6.37 9.59
CA ASN A 75 18.56 -5.06 9.97
C ASN A 75 17.03 -5.09 9.97
N ARG A 76 16.40 -4.79 11.11
CA ARG A 76 14.93 -4.80 11.28
C ARG A 76 14.23 -3.77 10.39
N ALA A 77 14.83 -2.59 10.19
CA ALA A 77 14.28 -1.57 9.29
C ALA A 77 14.28 -2.07 7.85
N GLN A 78 15.38 -2.70 7.41
CA GLN A 78 15.49 -3.28 6.07
C GLN A 78 14.50 -4.42 5.86
N ILE A 79 14.29 -5.29 6.87
CA ILE A 79 13.28 -6.36 6.82
C ILE A 79 11.89 -5.75 6.64
N ALA A 80 11.55 -4.70 7.41
CA ALA A 80 10.24 -4.06 7.35
C ALA A 80 9.97 -3.41 5.98
N LEU A 81 10.93 -2.65 5.45
CA LEU A 81 10.84 -2.02 4.13
C LEU A 81 10.67 -3.07 3.01
N ASN A 82 11.48 -4.15 3.04
CA ASN A 82 11.36 -5.24 2.06
C ASN A 82 10.07 -6.03 2.20
N LEU A 83 9.56 -6.25 3.42
CA LEU A 83 8.26 -6.87 3.64
C LEU A 83 7.15 -6.06 2.96
N GLY A 84 7.18 -4.74 3.10
CA GLY A 84 6.24 -3.85 2.40
C GLY A 84 6.33 -3.99 0.88
N GLY A 85 7.55 -4.00 0.34
CA GLY A 85 7.80 -4.22 -1.10
C GLY A 85 7.27 -5.57 -1.59
N LEU A 86 7.47 -6.66 -0.84
CA LEU A 86 6.94 -7.98 -1.18
C LEU A 86 5.41 -8.03 -1.11
N ILE A 87 4.78 -7.32 -0.19
CA ILE A 87 3.31 -7.20 -0.16
C ILE A 87 2.82 -6.55 -1.46
N ALA A 88 3.49 -5.50 -1.95
CA ALA A 88 3.15 -4.90 -3.24
C ALA A 88 3.35 -5.89 -4.41
N ASP A 89 4.42 -6.69 -4.39
CA ASP A 89 4.64 -7.74 -5.40
C ASP A 89 3.54 -8.81 -5.36
N GLY A 90 3.03 -9.16 -4.17
CA GLY A 90 1.88 -10.05 -4.01
C GLY A 90 0.63 -9.52 -4.72
N PHE A 91 0.32 -8.24 -4.56
CA PHE A 91 -0.79 -7.60 -5.29
C PHE A 91 -0.56 -7.59 -6.81
N ILE A 92 0.68 -7.42 -7.29
CA ILE A 92 1.01 -7.53 -8.72
C ILE A 92 0.70 -8.95 -9.23
N ALA A 93 1.09 -9.98 -8.49
CA ALA A 93 0.84 -11.38 -8.86
C ALA A 93 -0.67 -11.69 -8.94
N VAL A 94 -1.47 -11.14 -8.03
CA VAL A 94 -2.94 -11.26 -8.08
C VAL A 94 -3.51 -10.55 -9.30
N GLN A 95 -3.09 -9.34 -9.60
CA GLN A 95 -3.52 -8.61 -10.79
C GLN A 95 -3.11 -9.34 -12.09
N ALA A 96 -1.96 -9.99 -12.09
CA ALA A 96 -1.49 -10.83 -13.20
C ALA A 96 -2.23 -12.18 -13.28
N LYS A 97 -3.00 -12.54 -12.26
CA LYS A 97 -3.65 -13.86 -12.11
C LYS A 97 -2.64 -15.02 -12.16
N ASP A 98 -1.49 -14.83 -11.52
CA ASP A 98 -0.38 -15.79 -11.49
C ASP A 98 -0.29 -16.47 -10.12
N GLY A 99 -1.00 -17.59 -9.99
CA GLY A 99 -1.06 -18.36 -8.75
C GLY A 99 0.31 -18.89 -8.29
N GLN A 100 1.22 -19.18 -9.22
CA GLN A 100 2.56 -19.64 -8.85
C GLN A 100 3.38 -18.50 -8.21
N GLN A 101 3.29 -17.30 -8.77
CA GLN A 101 3.95 -16.12 -8.17
C GLN A 101 3.33 -15.73 -6.84
N VAL A 102 2.00 -15.84 -6.68
CA VAL A 102 1.35 -15.62 -5.38
C VAL A 102 1.96 -16.54 -4.32
N LYS A 103 2.15 -17.83 -4.61
CA LYS A 103 2.76 -18.79 -3.67
C LYS A 103 4.22 -18.46 -3.36
N ASN A 104 5.02 -18.14 -4.39
CA ASN A 104 6.43 -17.82 -4.25
C ASN A 104 6.61 -16.59 -3.35
N ILE A 105 5.92 -15.50 -3.67
CA ILE A 105 5.95 -14.23 -2.94
C ILE A 105 5.38 -14.41 -1.53
N GLY A 106 4.27 -15.14 -1.38
CA GLY A 106 3.66 -15.46 -0.08
C GLY A 106 4.63 -16.18 0.86
N SER A 107 5.40 -17.15 0.34
CA SER A 107 6.45 -17.81 1.11
C SER A 107 7.52 -16.82 1.60
N ASP A 108 7.93 -15.87 0.77
CA ASP A 108 8.95 -14.89 1.13
C ASP A 108 8.42 -13.83 2.11
N ILE A 109 7.16 -13.40 1.95
CA ILE A 109 6.45 -12.56 2.93
C ILE A 109 6.45 -13.23 4.32
N ILE A 110 6.11 -14.53 4.39
CA ILE A 110 6.08 -15.29 5.64
C ILE A 110 7.47 -15.30 6.30
N LYS A 111 8.55 -15.47 5.54
CA LYS A 111 9.93 -15.48 6.07
C LYS A 111 10.28 -14.13 6.71
N LEU A 112 10.02 -13.01 6.00
CA LEU A 112 10.31 -11.67 6.52
C LEU A 112 9.39 -11.30 7.70
N ALA A 113 8.10 -11.68 7.66
CA ALA A 113 7.16 -11.45 8.75
C ALA A 113 7.58 -12.20 10.03
N LYS A 114 8.02 -13.46 9.91
CA LYS A 114 8.61 -14.23 11.03
C LYS A 114 9.83 -13.55 11.61
N ALA A 115 10.72 -13.02 10.77
CA ALA A 115 11.91 -12.31 11.21
C ALA A 115 11.60 -11.01 11.97
N LEU A 116 10.41 -10.43 11.77
CA LEU A 116 9.90 -9.29 12.55
C LEU A 116 9.12 -9.69 13.80
N GLY A 117 8.89 -10.99 14.04
CA GLY A 117 8.16 -11.46 15.21
C GLY A 117 6.63 -11.53 15.04
N VAL A 118 6.12 -11.51 13.80
CA VAL A 118 4.69 -11.69 13.53
C VAL A 118 4.25 -13.08 13.95
N SER A 119 3.09 -13.19 14.61
CA SER A 119 2.62 -14.43 15.20
C SER A 119 2.31 -15.54 14.20
N GLU A 120 2.56 -16.79 14.59
CA GLU A 120 2.24 -17.98 13.81
C GLU A 120 0.75 -18.04 13.39
N LYS A 121 -0.16 -17.59 14.25
CA LYS A 121 -1.59 -17.55 13.96
C LYS A 121 -1.90 -16.68 12.73
N LEU A 122 -1.22 -15.55 12.59
CA LEU A 122 -1.37 -14.65 11.44
C LEU A 122 -0.77 -15.28 10.17
N LEU A 123 0.35 -15.98 10.34
CA LEU A 123 1.03 -16.63 9.22
C LEU A 123 0.24 -17.83 8.68
N SER A 124 -0.67 -18.42 9.48
CA SER A 124 -1.54 -19.53 9.02
C SER A 124 -2.53 -19.12 7.93
N ARG A 125 -2.84 -17.83 7.78
CA ARG A 125 -3.64 -17.31 6.66
C ARG A 125 -2.99 -17.53 5.29
N GLY A 126 -1.68 -17.74 5.24
CA GLY A 126 -0.99 -18.14 4.02
C GLY A 126 -1.57 -19.39 3.35
N ASN A 127 -2.20 -20.29 4.11
CA ASN A 127 -2.86 -21.48 3.55
C ASN A 127 -4.12 -21.10 2.76
N SER A 128 -4.97 -20.20 3.29
CA SER A 128 -6.15 -19.69 2.59
C SER A 128 -5.78 -18.94 1.32
N ILE A 129 -4.73 -18.11 1.38
CA ILE A 129 -4.20 -17.39 0.20
C ILE A 129 -3.78 -18.37 -0.90
N ASN A 130 -3.09 -19.44 -0.53
CA ASN A 130 -2.68 -20.48 -1.49
C ASN A 130 -3.88 -21.22 -2.08
N GLU A 131 -4.88 -21.56 -1.27
CA GLU A 131 -6.10 -22.26 -1.70
C GLU A 131 -6.89 -21.40 -2.69
N PHE A 132 -7.13 -20.12 -2.39
CA PHE A 132 -7.81 -19.20 -3.32
C PHE A 132 -7.04 -19.03 -4.63
N ALA A 133 -5.70 -18.97 -4.57
CA ALA A 133 -4.88 -18.88 -5.77
C ALA A 133 -4.98 -20.16 -6.63
N GLU A 134 -5.00 -21.35 -6.01
CA GLU A 134 -5.17 -22.64 -6.70
C GLU A 134 -6.55 -22.77 -7.37
N ASN A 135 -7.58 -22.26 -6.71
CA ASN A 135 -8.95 -22.30 -7.20
C ASN A 135 -9.27 -21.18 -8.21
N ASN A 136 -8.32 -20.27 -8.49
CA ASN A 136 -8.52 -19.07 -9.31
C ASN A 136 -9.59 -18.11 -8.78
N GLU A 137 -9.77 -18.07 -7.46
CA GLU A 137 -10.72 -17.19 -6.76
C GLU A 137 -10.08 -15.79 -6.52
N TRP A 138 -9.78 -15.08 -7.63
CA TRP A 138 -8.94 -13.86 -7.61
C TRP A 138 -9.52 -12.71 -6.81
N ASP A 139 -10.83 -12.51 -6.83
CA ASP A 139 -11.49 -11.44 -6.08
C ASP A 139 -11.42 -11.75 -4.56
N THR A 140 -11.74 -12.99 -4.16
CA THR A 140 -11.62 -13.46 -2.77
C THR A 140 -10.17 -13.41 -2.28
N LEU A 141 -9.22 -13.78 -3.15
CA LEU A 141 -7.79 -13.70 -2.85
C LEU A 141 -7.34 -12.25 -2.60
N GLN A 142 -7.81 -11.30 -3.38
CA GLN A 142 -7.51 -9.88 -3.17
C GLN A 142 -8.05 -9.40 -1.82
N GLU A 143 -9.30 -9.72 -1.50
CA GLU A 143 -9.91 -9.37 -0.21
C GLU A 143 -9.15 -10.00 0.97
N GLU A 144 -8.72 -11.26 0.85
CA GLU A 144 -7.95 -11.96 1.89
C GLU A 144 -6.55 -11.34 2.08
N LEU A 145 -5.89 -10.90 1.01
CA LEU A 145 -4.61 -10.18 1.09
C LEU A 145 -4.76 -8.85 1.83
N GLU A 146 -5.81 -8.08 1.52
CA GLU A 146 -6.09 -6.81 2.20
C GLU A 146 -6.42 -7.03 3.68
N ALA A 147 -7.25 -8.02 3.99
CA ALA A 147 -7.58 -8.39 5.37
C ALA A 147 -6.34 -8.85 6.14
N THR A 148 -5.49 -9.67 5.52
CA THR A 148 -4.23 -10.14 6.12
C THR A 148 -3.27 -8.98 6.37
N GLN A 149 -3.11 -8.06 5.43
CA GLN A 149 -2.28 -6.87 5.61
C GLN A 149 -2.75 -6.01 6.80
N ASN A 150 -4.06 -5.78 6.91
CA ASN A 150 -4.63 -5.01 8.01
C ASN A 150 -4.45 -5.70 9.36
N GLU A 151 -4.59 -7.02 9.43
CA GLU A 151 -4.39 -7.80 10.64
C GLU A 151 -2.91 -7.83 11.06
N VAL A 152 -1.97 -7.93 10.11
CA VAL A 152 -0.53 -7.80 10.39
C VAL A 152 -0.22 -6.43 10.99
N LYS A 153 -0.70 -5.35 10.38
CA LYS A 153 -0.53 -3.98 10.91
C LYS A 153 -1.08 -3.87 12.34
N SER A 154 -2.29 -4.37 12.58
CA SER A 154 -2.93 -4.35 13.90
C SER A 154 -2.16 -5.17 14.95
N SER A 155 -1.67 -6.34 14.57
CA SER A 155 -0.84 -7.20 15.46
C SER A 155 0.47 -6.52 15.83
N MET A 156 1.16 -5.92 14.89
CA MET A 156 2.41 -5.19 15.13
C MET A 156 2.18 -3.96 16.02
N GLN A 157 1.08 -3.24 15.84
CA GLN A 157 0.72 -2.10 16.69
C GLN A 157 0.53 -2.51 18.16
N SER A 158 -0.07 -3.67 18.41
CA SER A 158 -0.30 -4.18 19.78
C SER A 158 0.97 -4.64 20.49
N HIS A 159 2.05 -4.92 19.77
CA HIS A 159 3.33 -5.40 20.31
C HIS A 159 4.42 -4.32 20.40
N ALA A 160 4.06 -3.05 20.44
CA ALA A 160 4.98 -1.89 20.46
C ALA A 160 5.94 -1.80 19.23
N ASP A 161 5.59 -2.46 18.13
CA ASP A 161 6.33 -2.42 16.86
C ASP A 161 5.70 -1.43 15.85
N GLN A 162 5.01 -0.40 16.36
CA GLN A 162 4.36 0.63 15.52
C GLN A 162 5.32 1.28 14.52
N ASP A 163 6.56 1.49 14.93
CA ASP A 163 7.60 2.07 14.09
C ASP A 163 7.88 1.21 12.85
N LEU A 164 7.88 -0.12 13.02
CA LEU A 164 8.07 -1.05 11.92
C LEU A 164 6.87 -1.08 10.97
N VAL A 165 5.64 -0.86 11.48
CA VAL A 165 4.45 -0.73 10.62
C VAL A 165 4.58 0.46 9.66
N ILE A 166 5.16 1.57 10.13
CA ILE A 166 5.44 2.74 9.29
C ILE A 166 6.41 2.35 8.17
N LEU A 167 7.48 1.63 8.48
CA LEU A 167 8.47 1.19 7.50
C LEU A 167 7.90 0.15 6.51
N VAL A 168 7.09 -0.82 6.97
CA VAL A 168 6.37 -1.75 6.07
C VAL A 168 5.46 -0.99 5.11
N THR A 169 4.69 -0.03 5.64
CA THR A 169 3.77 0.77 4.82
C THR A 169 4.53 1.60 3.79
N LEU A 170 5.65 2.18 4.19
CA LEU A 170 6.52 2.96 3.31
C LEU A 170 7.14 2.09 2.20
N GLY A 171 7.66 0.91 2.53
CA GLY A 171 8.20 -0.02 1.53
C GLY A 171 7.16 -0.43 0.49
N GLY A 172 5.92 -0.69 0.93
CA GLY A 172 4.80 -0.97 0.04
C GLY A 172 4.44 0.21 -0.86
N TRP A 173 4.44 1.43 -0.33
CA TRP A 173 4.20 2.63 -1.12
C TRP A 173 5.30 2.90 -2.14
N ILE A 174 6.58 2.77 -1.77
CA ILE A 174 7.71 2.96 -2.70
C ILE A 174 7.60 1.98 -3.87
N ARG A 175 7.40 0.69 -3.58
CA ARG A 175 7.26 -0.34 -4.62
C ARG A 175 5.99 -0.11 -5.45
N GLY A 176 4.87 0.19 -4.81
CA GLY A 176 3.61 0.51 -5.48
C GLY A 176 3.76 1.70 -6.44
N THR A 177 4.45 2.76 -6.01
CA THR A 177 4.73 3.94 -6.85
C THR A 177 5.64 3.60 -8.03
N GLN A 178 6.65 2.74 -7.84
CA GLN A 178 7.51 2.26 -8.92
C GLN A 178 6.68 1.54 -10.00
N VAL A 179 5.77 0.66 -9.59
CA VAL A 179 4.89 -0.09 -10.49
C VAL A 179 3.91 0.83 -11.21
N VAL A 180 3.28 1.75 -10.48
CA VAL A 180 2.34 2.73 -11.06
C VAL A 180 3.03 3.60 -12.11
N THR A 181 4.21 4.12 -11.79
CA THR A 181 4.96 4.96 -12.74
C THR A 181 5.44 4.17 -13.96
N SER A 182 5.89 2.92 -13.77
CA SER A 182 6.24 2.01 -14.86
C SER A 182 5.03 1.72 -15.76
N ALA A 183 3.87 1.42 -15.18
CA ALA A 183 2.64 1.17 -15.93
C ALA A 183 2.17 2.41 -16.73
N ILE A 184 2.27 3.60 -16.14
CA ILE A 184 1.96 4.86 -16.84
C ILE A 184 2.91 5.06 -18.01
N LEU A 185 4.20 4.81 -17.84
CA LEU A 185 5.21 4.99 -18.92
C LEU A 185 5.03 4.00 -20.07
N GLN A 186 4.49 2.81 -19.83
CA GLN A 186 4.17 1.85 -20.91
C GLN A 186 3.06 2.36 -21.83
N ASN A 187 2.08 3.06 -21.28
CA ASN A 187 0.95 3.63 -22.01
C ASN A 187 0.56 4.96 -21.36
N TYR A 188 1.38 5.99 -21.58
CA TYR A 188 1.15 7.30 -20.98
C TYR A 188 -0.24 7.84 -21.29
N ASP A 189 -0.97 8.22 -20.24
CA ASP A 189 -2.19 9.01 -20.32
C ASP A 189 -2.26 9.99 -19.13
N GLU A 190 -2.78 11.18 -19.41
CA GLU A 190 -2.84 12.26 -18.42
C GLU A 190 -3.72 11.90 -17.20
N THR A 191 -4.75 11.08 -17.38
CA THR A 191 -5.67 10.72 -16.28
C THR A 191 -4.96 9.84 -15.28
N SER A 192 -4.20 8.83 -15.74
CA SER A 192 -3.38 7.98 -14.89
C SER A 192 -2.22 8.78 -14.25
N ALA A 193 -1.60 9.70 -14.98
CA ALA A 193 -0.50 10.51 -14.47
C ALA A 193 -0.91 11.42 -13.28
N LYS A 194 -2.17 11.83 -13.20
CA LYS A 194 -2.68 12.64 -12.08
C LYS A 194 -2.55 11.96 -10.72
N VAL A 195 -2.48 10.63 -10.65
CA VAL A 195 -2.31 9.89 -9.40
C VAL A 195 -0.99 10.23 -8.70
N LEU A 196 0.01 10.71 -9.43
CA LEU A 196 1.32 11.08 -8.88
C LEU A 196 1.32 12.44 -8.14
N ARG A 197 0.24 13.21 -8.19
CA ARG A 197 0.15 14.50 -7.49
C ARG A 197 -0.14 14.32 -6.01
N GLN A 198 0.84 13.87 -5.25
CA GLN A 198 0.69 13.50 -3.84
C GLN A 198 1.76 14.12 -2.90
N PRO A 199 2.09 15.43 -3.02
CA PRO A 199 3.13 16.01 -2.15
C PRO A 199 2.75 15.94 -0.66
N ALA A 200 1.47 16.15 -0.32
CA ALA A 200 1.00 16.05 1.06
C ALA A 200 1.17 14.65 1.64
N LEU A 201 1.01 13.59 0.83
CA LEU A 201 1.24 12.21 1.25
C LEU A 201 2.73 11.96 1.52
N VAL A 202 3.62 12.43 0.65
CA VAL A 202 5.07 12.29 0.86
C VAL A 202 5.51 13.03 2.12
N HIS A 203 5.02 14.25 2.31
CA HIS A 203 5.27 15.02 3.54
C HIS A 203 4.76 14.30 4.79
N PHE A 204 3.56 13.72 4.73
CA PHE A 204 3.01 12.92 5.83
C PHE A 204 3.88 11.70 6.15
N MET A 205 4.37 10.96 5.14
CA MET A 205 5.28 9.84 5.37
C MET A 205 6.58 10.28 6.04
N GLN A 206 7.15 11.42 5.63
CA GLN A 206 8.32 11.98 6.29
C GLN A 206 8.05 12.36 7.75
N SER A 207 6.88 12.95 8.05
CA SER A 207 6.50 13.25 9.44
C SER A 207 6.43 11.97 10.28
N LYS A 208 5.89 10.88 9.73
CA LYS A 208 5.82 9.59 10.41
C LYS A 208 7.20 8.96 10.63
N ILE A 209 8.13 9.07 9.69
CA ILE A 209 9.52 8.65 9.90
C ILE A 209 10.18 9.47 11.02
N ASN A 210 9.88 10.75 11.13
CA ASN A 210 10.44 11.58 12.20
C ASN A 210 9.88 11.25 13.60
N GLU A 211 8.70 10.62 13.66
CA GLU A 211 8.04 10.19 14.91
C GLU A 211 8.54 8.82 15.41
N ILE A 212 9.16 7.97 14.57
CA ILE A 212 9.66 6.65 15.00
C ILE A 212 10.80 6.79 16.02
N SER A 213 11.08 5.69 16.73
CA SER A 213 12.13 5.63 17.74
C SER A 213 13.49 6.13 17.22
N PRO A 214 14.30 6.78 18.08
CA PRO A 214 15.62 7.26 17.67
C PRO A 214 16.53 6.16 17.11
N GLU A 215 16.39 4.92 17.58
CA GLU A 215 17.15 3.77 17.10
C GLU A 215 16.88 3.53 15.61
N LEU A 216 15.62 3.40 15.21
CA LEU A 216 15.23 3.17 13.81
C LEU A 216 15.45 4.42 12.95
N ARG A 217 15.12 5.61 13.48
CA ARG A 217 15.30 6.87 12.76
C ARG A 217 16.77 7.16 12.44
N ASN A 218 17.70 6.74 13.30
CA ASN A 218 19.14 6.91 13.10
C ASN A 218 19.78 5.80 12.28
N ASP A 219 19.03 4.77 11.91
CA ASP A 219 19.48 3.75 10.98
C ASP A 219 19.92 4.38 9.65
N PRO A 220 21.09 4.05 9.10
CA PRO A 220 21.59 4.65 7.86
C PRO A 220 20.65 4.48 6.67
N LEU A 221 19.99 3.32 6.55
CA LEU A 221 19.01 3.07 5.48
C LEU A 221 17.78 3.96 5.64
N VAL A 222 17.23 4.08 6.87
CA VAL A 222 16.06 4.92 7.14
C VAL A 222 16.36 6.39 6.87
N LYS A 223 17.54 6.88 7.28
CA LYS A 223 17.99 8.25 6.96
C LYS A 223 18.03 8.48 5.45
N ASN A 224 18.66 7.57 4.73
CA ASN A 224 18.75 7.67 3.27
C ASN A 224 17.37 7.68 2.62
N VAL A 225 16.48 6.77 3.02
CA VAL A 225 15.09 6.74 2.54
C VAL A 225 14.38 8.06 2.81
N ASN A 226 14.55 8.67 3.99
CA ASN A 226 13.93 9.94 4.33
C ASN A 226 14.49 11.12 3.49
N GLU A 227 15.78 11.11 3.18
CA GLU A 227 16.41 12.08 2.27
C GLU A 227 15.89 11.94 0.84
N GLU A 228 15.76 10.71 0.35
CA GLU A 228 15.18 10.47 -0.98
C GLU A 228 13.70 10.87 -1.07
N LEU A 229 12.91 10.66 -0.01
CA LEU A 229 11.52 11.17 0.06
C LEU A 229 11.46 12.68 -0.11
N THR A 230 12.45 13.44 0.41
CA THR A 230 12.53 14.89 0.21
C THR A 230 12.71 15.27 -1.26
N LYS A 231 13.44 14.45 -2.01
CA LYS A 231 13.60 14.65 -3.46
C LYS A 231 12.32 14.28 -4.21
N ILE A 232 11.67 13.18 -3.81
CA ILE A 232 10.40 12.74 -4.41
C ILE A 232 9.29 13.76 -4.14
N GLU A 233 9.20 14.33 -2.94
CA GLU A 233 8.22 15.39 -2.62
C GLU A 233 8.28 16.53 -3.64
N LYS A 234 9.50 16.98 -3.98
CA LYS A 234 9.70 18.01 -5.01
C LYS A 234 9.26 17.54 -6.40
N LEU A 235 9.53 16.27 -6.75
CA LEU A 235 9.15 15.70 -8.05
C LEU A 235 7.64 15.54 -8.21
N VAL A 236 6.89 15.32 -7.12
CA VAL A 236 5.42 15.15 -7.13
C VAL A 236 4.65 16.44 -6.77
N SER A 237 5.37 17.55 -6.53
CA SER A 237 4.81 18.86 -6.22
C SER A 237 4.53 19.64 -7.51
N PHE A 238 3.53 19.19 -8.26
CA PHE A 238 3.13 19.86 -9.51
C PHE A 238 2.24 21.08 -9.22
N PRO A 239 2.38 22.18 -9.98
CA PRO A 239 1.48 23.32 -9.88
C PRO A 239 0.01 22.93 -10.03
N PRO A 240 -0.94 23.65 -9.42
CA PRO A 240 -2.36 23.40 -9.60
C PRO A 240 -2.75 23.42 -11.09
N GLY A 241 -3.46 22.37 -11.53
CA GLY A 241 -3.88 22.23 -12.94
C GLY A 241 -2.87 21.52 -13.85
N ASN A 242 -1.60 21.45 -13.50
CA ASN A 242 -0.62 20.71 -14.30
C ASN A 242 -0.75 19.21 -14.09
N VAL A 243 -0.59 18.46 -15.19
CA VAL A 243 -0.52 17.00 -15.19
C VAL A 243 0.94 16.63 -15.45
N PRO A 244 1.53 15.71 -14.68
CA PRO A 244 2.89 15.24 -14.93
C PRO A 244 3.03 14.69 -16.34
N ASN A 245 3.99 15.19 -17.12
CA ASN A 245 4.32 14.63 -18.42
C ASN A 245 5.16 13.34 -18.29
N ALA A 246 5.39 12.63 -19.40
CA ALA A 246 6.10 11.36 -19.38
C ALA A 246 7.53 11.46 -18.78
N ASP A 247 8.24 12.58 -18.99
CA ASP A 247 9.58 12.77 -18.45
C ASP A 247 9.56 13.01 -16.94
N GLU A 248 8.55 13.71 -16.43
CA GLU A 248 8.33 13.90 -14.99
C GLU A 248 7.97 12.56 -14.33
N VAL A 249 7.10 11.76 -14.96
CA VAL A 249 6.79 10.38 -14.49
C VAL A 249 8.05 9.53 -14.45
N ARG A 250 8.91 9.62 -15.48
CA ARG A 250 10.19 8.88 -15.53
C ARG A 250 11.13 9.25 -14.38
N LYS A 251 11.24 10.54 -14.06
CA LYS A 251 12.06 11.00 -12.91
C LYS A 251 11.56 10.43 -11.59
N VAL A 252 10.24 10.36 -11.38
CA VAL A 252 9.67 9.72 -10.19
C VAL A 252 9.98 8.22 -10.19
N ASN A 253 9.79 7.52 -11.32
CA ASN A 253 10.09 6.10 -11.46
C ASN A 253 11.56 5.77 -11.14
N GLU A 254 12.48 6.55 -11.67
CA GLU A 254 13.92 6.41 -11.41
C GLU A 254 14.28 6.65 -9.94
N ALA A 255 13.66 7.65 -9.31
CA ALA A 255 13.89 7.96 -7.90
C ALA A 255 13.43 6.83 -6.99
N VAL A 256 12.18 6.35 -7.16
CA VAL A 256 11.67 5.22 -6.36
C VAL A 256 12.37 3.90 -6.70
N GLY A 257 12.82 3.72 -7.94
CA GLY A 257 13.61 2.57 -8.36
C GLY A 257 14.94 2.49 -7.62
N LYS A 258 15.68 3.59 -7.55
CA LYS A 258 16.93 3.69 -6.77
C LYS A 258 16.70 3.44 -5.27
N MET A 259 15.59 3.92 -4.72
CA MET A 259 15.24 3.62 -3.32
C MET A 259 15.02 2.11 -3.12
N MET A 260 14.30 1.45 -4.03
CA MET A 260 14.10 0.00 -3.95
C MET A 260 15.42 -0.77 -4.04
N GLU A 261 16.31 -0.41 -4.96
CA GLU A 261 17.66 -1.01 -5.07
C GLU A 261 18.44 -0.91 -3.75
N GLN A 262 18.39 0.24 -3.08
CA GLN A 262 19.05 0.44 -1.78
C GLN A 262 18.41 -0.39 -0.66
N ILE A 263 17.09 -0.50 -0.65
CA ILE A 263 16.33 -1.30 0.33
C ILE A 263 16.64 -2.80 0.15
N GLU A 264 16.77 -3.26 -1.09
CA GLU A 264 17.03 -4.67 -1.42
C GLU A 264 18.50 -5.09 -1.21
N ASN A 265 19.43 -4.15 -1.28
CA ASN A 265 20.86 -4.47 -1.24
C ASN A 265 21.25 -5.06 0.14
N LYS A 266 21.80 -6.28 0.13
CA LYS A 266 22.30 -6.96 1.35
C LYS A 266 23.46 -6.23 2.04
N GLU A 267 24.19 -5.43 1.28
CA GLU A 267 25.35 -4.63 1.74
C GLU A 267 24.91 -3.18 1.98
N ALA A 268 23.82 -2.98 2.75
CA ALA A 268 23.45 -1.63 3.17
C ALA A 268 24.69 -0.93 3.77
N PRO A 269 24.94 0.35 3.47
CA PRO A 269 26.16 1.05 3.82
C PRO A 269 26.45 0.92 5.32
N LYS A 270 27.73 0.61 5.63
CA LYS A 270 28.25 0.53 7.00
C LYS A 270 28.23 1.90 7.67
#